data_c15171eaf7c3316eab015a4efbb38745
#
_entry.id   c15171eaf7c3316eab015a4efbb38745
#
_cell.length_a   1.000
_cell.length_b   1.000
_cell.length_c   1.000
_cell.angle_alpha   90.00
_cell.angle_beta   90.00
_cell.angle_gamma   90.00
#
_symmetry.space_group_name_H-M   'P 1'
#
loop_
_entity.id
_entity.type
_entity.pdbx_description
1 polymer ?
#
loop_
_entity_poly.entity_id
_entity_poly.type
_entity_poly.pdbx_seq_one_letter_code
_entity_poly.pdbx_strand_id
1 'polypeptide(L)'
;MSKTVPLHSYHLALGARMVPFAGYEMPVQYTAGVLKEHIHTRTKAGLFDVSHMGQIALRPRSGNVADAAKALEKLVTADVVNLAPGRQRYALFTV
;
A
#
# COMPACT_ATOMS: atom_id res chain seq x y z
N MET A 1 -14.90 4.18 15.70
CA MET A 1 -13.58 4.64 16.18
C MET A 1 -12.53 4.22 15.16
N SER A 2 -11.69 5.15 14.72
CA SER A 2 -10.62 4.86 13.77
C SER A 2 -9.45 4.14 14.48
N LYS A 3 -8.82 3.21 13.77
CA LYS A 3 -7.58 2.57 14.21
C LYS A 3 -6.40 3.52 13.99
N THR A 4 -5.29 3.26 14.65
CA THR A 4 -4.04 3.99 14.44
C THR A 4 -3.00 3.09 13.78
N VAL A 5 -2.11 3.68 13.00
CA VAL A 5 -0.95 2.99 12.41
C VAL A 5 0.23 3.03 13.37
N PRO A 6 1.25 2.16 13.23
CA PRO A 6 2.40 2.14 14.12
C PRO A 6 3.16 3.47 14.24
N LEU A 7 3.18 4.27 13.17
CA LEU A 7 3.87 5.57 13.15
C LEU A 7 2.98 6.76 13.51
N HIS A 8 1.79 6.53 14.06
CA HIS A 8 0.80 7.57 14.37
C HIS A 8 1.40 8.72 15.21
N SER A 9 2.14 8.41 16.27
CA SER A 9 2.78 9.41 17.11
C SER A 9 3.83 10.25 16.38
N TYR A 10 4.55 9.63 15.42
CA TYR A 10 5.50 10.34 14.57
C TYR A 10 4.82 11.32 13.63
N HIS A 11 3.70 10.93 13.04
CA HIS A 11 2.90 11.82 12.20
C HIS A 11 2.46 13.07 12.97
N LEU A 12 1.95 12.87 14.19
CA LEU A 12 1.55 13.98 15.06
C LEU A 12 2.75 14.88 15.44
N ALA A 13 3.88 14.28 15.82
CA ALA A 13 5.09 15.01 16.18
C ALA A 13 5.65 15.84 15.02
N LEU A 14 5.45 15.41 13.79
CA LEU A 14 5.83 16.12 12.57
C LEU A 14 4.78 17.16 12.13
N GLY A 15 3.75 17.38 12.89
CA GLY A 15 2.71 18.37 12.61
C GLY A 15 1.71 17.93 11.54
N ALA A 16 1.50 16.62 11.40
CA ALA A 16 0.52 16.11 10.46
C ALA A 16 -0.91 16.44 10.85
N ARG A 17 -1.71 16.83 9.86
CA ARG A 17 -3.17 16.84 9.99
C ARG A 17 -3.71 15.44 9.74
N MET A 18 -4.24 14.82 10.79
CA MET A 18 -4.79 13.48 10.72
C MET A 18 -6.26 13.52 10.31
N VAL A 19 -6.66 12.56 9.46
CA VAL A 19 -8.04 12.38 9.00
C VAL A 19 -8.41 10.90 8.97
N PRO A 20 -9.70 10.56 9.13
CA PRO A 20 -10.16 9.19 8.92
C PRO A 20 -9.97 8.78 7.45
N PHE A 21 -9.31 7.65 7.25
CA PHE A 21 -9.10 7.06 5.92
C PHE A 21 -9.04 5.53 6.03
N ALA A 22 -9.89 4.84 5.29
CA ALA A 22 -9.95 3.37 5.26
C ALA A 22 -10.02 2.71 6.66
N GLY A 23 -10.70 3.33 7.62
CA GLY A 23 -10.82 2.85 8.98
C GLY A 23 -9.64 3.20 9.91
N TYR A 24 -8.68 3.95 9.44
CA TYR A 24 -7.52 4.41 10.18
C TYR A 24 -7.46 5.94 10.25
N GLU A 25 -6.76 6.47 11.25
CA GLU A 25 -6.32 7.86 11.27
C GLU A 25 -5.02 7.97 10.47
N MET A 26 -5.07 8.70 9.36
CA MET A 26 -3.95 8.86 8.43
C MET A 26 -3.60 10.33 8.21
N PRO A 27 -2.32 10.65 7.99
CA PRO A 27 -1.90 12.02 7.70
C PRO A 27 -2.35 12.41 6.28
N VAL A 28 -3.11 13.50 6.17
CA VAL A 28 -3.50 14.06 4.87
C VAL A 28 -2.48 15.09 4.36
N GLN A 29 -1.83 15.78 5.27
CA GLN A 29 -0.78 16.76 4.99
C GLN A 29 0.04 17.05 6.23
N TYR A 30 1.20 17.63 6.02
CA TYR A 30 2.05 18.21 7.06
C TYR A 30 2.06 19.74 6.93
N THR A 31 2.97 20.43 7.61
CA THR A 31 3.02 21.91 7.64
C THR A 31 3.22 22.56 6.28
N ALA A 32 3.88 21.87 5.35
CA ALA A 32 4.07 22.38 3.99
C ALA A 32 2.77 22.45 3.16
N GLY A 33 1.81 21.61 3.49
CA GLY A 33 0.53 21.51 2.79
C GLY A 33 0.56 20.63 1.55
N VAL A 34 -0.62 20.15 1.16
CA VAL A 34 -0.81 19.14 0.09
C VAL A 34 -0.12 19.51 -1.21
N LEU A 35 -0.27 20.77 -1.67
CA LEU A 35 0.27 21.19 -2.97
C LEU A 35 1.81 21.15 -3.00
N LYS A 36 2.44 21.69 -1.96
CA LYS A 36 3.91 21.68 -1.88
C LYS A 36 4.48 20.28 -1.74
N GLU A 37 3.84 19.43 -0.94
CA GLU A 37 4.24 18.02 -0.78
C GLU A 37 4.07 17.24 -2.08
N HIS A 38 3.00 17.50 -2.83
CA HIS A 38 2.80 16.91 -4.14
C HIS A 38 3.90 17.32 -5.13
N ILE A 39 4.18 18.62 -5.25
CA ILE A 39 5.23 19.14 -6.13
C ILE A 39 6.59 18.57 -5.74
N HIS A 40 6.90 18.51 -4.43
CA HIS A 40 8.14 17.93 -3.94
C HIS A 40 8.28 16.46 -4.35
N THR A 41 7.22 15.67 -4.20
CA THR A 41 7.21 14.26 -4.60
C THR A 41 7.43 14.09 -6.12
N ARG A 42 6.87 15.00 -6.92
CA ARG A 42 7.01 14.97 -8.38
C ARG A 42 8.39 15.39 -8.88
N THR A 43 9.06 16.28 -8.17
CA THR A 43 10.35 16.84 -8.59
C THR A 43 11.55 16.22 -7.89
N LYS A 44 11.34 15.57 -6.74
CA LYS A 44 12.38 14.95 -5.92
C LYS A 44 11.93 13.56 -5.47
N ALA A 45 11.69 13.37 -4.17
CA ALA A 45 11.23 12.10 -3.63
C ALA A 45 10.22 12.34 -2.52
N GLY A 46 9.27 11.41 -2.37
CA GLY A 46 8.29 11.40 -1.28
C GLY A 46 8.32 10.06 -0.53
N LEU A 47 8.13 10.12 0.78
CA LEU A 47 7.96 8.95 1.63
C LEU A 47 6.50 8.88 2.08
N PHE A 48 5.88 7.71 1.91
CA PHE A 48 4.47 7.50 2.24
C PHE A 48 4.32 6.35 3.21
N ASP A 49 3.61 6.59 4.32
CA ASP A 49 3.19 5.53 5.22
C ASP A 49 1.96 4.82 4.64
N VAL A 50 2.11 3.55 4.33
CA VAL A 50 1.05 2.68 3.80
C VAL A 50 0.70 1.55 4.77
N SER A 51 1.00 1.71 6.06
CA SER A 51 0.81 0.69 7.09
C SER A 51 -0.65 0.28 7.31
N HIS A 52 -1.61 1.07 6.83
CA HIS A 52 -3.04 0.74 6.86
C HIS A 52 -3.43 -0.30 5.80
N MET A 53 -2.55 -0.61 4.86
CA MET A 53 -2.81 -1.59 3.80
C MET A 53 -2.52 -3.01 4.31
N GLY A 54 -3.42 -3.95 3.99
CA GLY A 54 -3.23 -5.36 4.32
C GLY A 54 -2.15 -6.01 3.46
N GLN A 55 -1.49 -7.02 4.02
CA GLN A 55 -0.51 -7.84 3.31
C GLN A 55 -0.92 -9.31 3.43
N ILE A 56 -0.99 -10.01 2.29
CA ILE A 56 -1.37 -11.42 2.23
C ILE A 56 -0.27 -12.18 1.50
N ALA A 57 0.33 -13.17 2.16
CA ALA A 57 1.29 -14.08 1.54
C ALA A 57 0.56 -15.34 1.05
N LEU A 58 0.69 -15.63 -0.24
CA LEU A 58 0.17 -16.84 -0.86
C LEU A 58 1.31 -17.85 -1.01
N ARG A 59 1.21 -18.97 -0.26
CA ARG A 59 2.20 -20.05 -0.30
C ARG A 59 1.55 -21.31 -0.81
N PRO A 60 2.01 -21.89 -1.94
CA PRO A 60 1.46 -23.13 -2.45
C PRO A 60 1.86 -24.32 -1.59
N ARG A 61 0.95 -25.24 -1.36
CA ARG A 61 1.25 -26.50 -0.64
C ARG A 61 2.25 -27.38 -1.40
N SER A 62 2.25 -27.30 -2.73
CA SER A 62 3.18 -28.02 -3.60
C SER A 62 4.63 -27.54 -3.51
N GLY A 63 4.87 -26.34 -2.95
CA GLY A 63 6.17 -25.67 -2.99
C GLY A 63 6.48 -25.02 -4.35
N ASN A 64 5.64 -25.19 -5.36
CA ASN A 64 5.80 -24.57 -6.68
C ASN A 64 5.04 -23.25 -6.74
N VAL A 65 5.76 -22.14 -6.80
CA VAL A 65 5.18 -20.77 -6.82
C VAL A 65 4.21 -20.58 -7.99
N ALA A 66 4.42 -21.25 -9.12
CA ALA A 66 3.52 -21.19 -10.27
C ALA A 66 2.09 -21.64 -9.93
N ASP A 67 1.90 -22.56 -9.00
CA ASP A 67 0.57 -23.02 -8.59
C ASP A 67 -0.20 -21.94 -7.85
N ALA A 68 0.48 -21.17 -6.97
CA ALA A 68 -0.12 -20.00 -6.31
C ALA A 68 -0.45 -18.90 -7.31
N ALA A 69 0.45 -18.63 -8.26
CA ALA A 69 0.23 -17.64 -9.32
C ALA A 69 -0.99 -17.99 -10.20
N LYS A 70 -1.12 -19.22 -10.63
CA LYS A 70 -2.27 -19.72 -11.41
C LYS A 70 -3.58 -19.62 -10.62
N ALA A 71 -3.54 -19.94 -9.33
CA ALA A 71 -4.73 -19.81 -8.48
C ALA A 71 -5.16 -18.34 -8.31
N LEU A 72 -4.19 -17.44 -8.12
CA LEU A 72 -4.46 -16.01 -7.98
C LEU A 72 -5.01 -15.41 -9.27
N GLU A 73 -4.53 -15.81 -10.44
CA GLU A 73 -5.01 -15.33 -11.73
C GLU A 73 -6.50 -15.58 -11.99
N LYS A 74 -7.10 -16.52 -11.26
CA LYS A 74 -8.57 -16.72 -11.32
C LYS A 74 -9.36 -15.60 -10.67
N LEU A 75 -8.73 -14.79 -9.84
CA LEU A 75 -9.35 -13.76 -9.03
C LEU A 75 -8.93 -12.34 -9.40
N VAL A 76 -7.83 -12.19 -10.14
CA VAL A 76 -7.26 -10.88 -10.47
C VAL A 76 -7.15 -10.68 -11.98
N THR A 77 -7.06 -9.41 -12.39
CA THR A 77 -7.00 -9.01 -13.81
C THR A 77 -5.59 -8.95 -14.38
N ALA A 78 -4.59 -9.41 -13.65
CA ALA A 78 -3.18 -9.32 -14.04
C ALA A 78 -2.59 -10.69 -14.40
N ASP A 79 -1.62 -10.69 -15.30
CA ASP A 79 -0.75 -11.84 -15.58
C ASP A 79 0.25 -11.98 -14.42
N VAL A 80 0.01 -12.94 -13.53
CA VAL A 80 0.84 -13.22 -12.35
C VAL A 80 1.87 -14.32 -12.66
N VAL A 81 1.49 -15.30 -13.49
CA VAL A 81 2.35 -16.44 -13.83
C VAL A 81 3.65 -15.97 -14.47
N ASN A 82 3.58 -14.97 -15.36
CA ASN A 82 4.74 -14.42 -16.06
C ASN A 82 5.40 -13.24 -15.33
N LEU A 83 4.96 -12.90 -14.11
CA LEU A 83 5.59 -11.87 -13.32
C LEU A 83 6.90 -12.39 -12.72
N ALA A 84 8.02 -11.79 -13.13
CA ALA A 84 9.34 -12.22 -12.66
C ALA A 84 9.51 -11.98 -11.14
N PRO A 85 10.30 -12.79 -10.45
CA PRO A 85 10.66 -12.56 -9.04
C PRO A 85 11.21 -11.15 -8.82
N GLY A 86 10.83 -10.51 -7.71
CA GLY A 86 11.22 -9.13 -7.40
C GLY A 86 10.43 -8.06 -8.14
N ARG A 87 9.47 -8.44 -8.96
CA ARG A 87 8.57 -7.52 -9.65
C ARG A 87 7.22 -7.43 -8.94
N GLN A 88 6.54 -6.31 -9.13
CA GLN A 88 5.19 -6.08 -8.64
C GLN A 88 4.30 -5.54 -9.76
N ARG A 89 3.01 -5.74 -9.63
CA ARG A 89 2.00 -5.29 -10.59
C ARG A 89 0.70 -4.95 -9.87
N TYR A 90 0.09 -3.85 -10.24
CA TYR A 90 -1.26 -3.54 -9.79
C TYR A 90 -2.27 -4.47 -10.45
N ALA A 91 -3.27 -4.87 -9.69
CA ALA A 91 -4.38 -5.68 -10.17
C ALA A 91 -5.64 -5.34 -9.39
N LEU A 92 -6.77 -5.71 -9.95
CA LEU A 92 -8.08 -5.64 -9.30
C LEU A 92 -8.57 -7.06 -9.01
N PHE A 93 -9.11 -7.27 -7.81
CA PHE A 93 -9.88 -8.47 -7.54
C PHE A 93 -11.22 -8.42 -8.27
N THR A 94 -11.57 -9.50 -8.91
CA THR A 94 -12.83 -9.65 -9.62
C THR A 94 -13.70 -10.73 -8.95
N VAL A 95 -14.99 -10.51 -8.92
CA VAL A 95 -16.00 -11.44 -8.41
C VAL A 95 -16.88 -11.94 -9.53
#